data_d64b607c93f4f82ce118d6eec938b59f
#
_entry.id   d64b607c93f4f82ce118d6eec938b59f
#
_cell.length_a   1.000
_cell.length_b   1.000
_cell.length_c   1.000
_cell.angle_alpha   90.00
_cell.angle_beta   90.00
_cell.angle_gamma   90.00
#
_symmetry.space_group_name_H-M   'P 1'
#
loop_
_entity.id
_entity.type
_entity.pdbx_description
1 polymer ?
#
loop_
_entity_poly.entity_id
_entity_poly.type
_entity_poly.pdbx_seq_one_letter_code
_entity_poly.pdbx_strand_id
1 'polypeptide(L)'
;MAFCTRCGSNIPDGENFCPNCGAPVTPAGAPYQQAYVNPSDHTAEFAPEDIARNKNLEALSYLCVLFGVIGLISEPDSKFIRYHLNQVMVLYVFALLCSVACIIPILGWIVGGIGIIMTVVFIIMGIVRAGKGLAVELPLIGKYIVLHWN
;
A
#
# COMPACT_ATOMS: atom_id res chain seq x y z
N MET A 1 -3.82 39.26 5.13
CA MET A 1 -4.30 38.76 3.82
C MET A 1 -3.28 37.79 3.25
N ALA A 2 -3.65 36.54 3.01
CA ALA A 2 -2.78 35.53 2.43
C ALA A 2 -3.21 35.23 0.99
N PHE A 3 -2.27 34.80 0.15
CA PHE A 3 -2.58 34.31 -1.20
C PHE A 3 -2.54 32.79 -1.23
N CYS A 4 -3.50 32.19 -1.93
CA CYS A 4 -3.54 30.76 -2.11
C CYS A 4 -2.35 30.27 -2.94
N THR A 5 -1.53 29.38 -2.40
CA THR A 5 -0.35 28.83 -3.08
C THR A 5 -0.71 27.94 -4.28
N ARG A 6 -1.99 27.48 -4.36
CA ARG A 6 -2.47 26.61 -5.43
C ARG A 6 -3.11 27.35 -6.60
N CYS A 7 -3.87 28.41 -6.35
CA CYS A 7 -4.61 29.13 -7.39
C CYS A 7 -4.35 30.64 -7.43
N GLY A 8 -3.53 31.20 -6.52
CA GLY A 8 -3.18 32.62 -6.48
C GLY A 8 -4.29 33.54 -5.98
N SER A 9 -5.47 33.05 -5.63
CA SER A 9 -6.57 33.92 -5.15
C SER A 9 -6.30 34.44 -3.73
N ASN A 10 -6.83 35.63 -3.42
CA ASN A 10 -6.74 36.23 -2.10
C ASN A 10 -7.63 35.45 -1.10
N ILE A 11 -7.09 35.19 0.08
CA ILE A 11 -7.76 34.44 1.15
C ILE A 11 -8.00 35.41 2.30
N PRO A 12 -9.26 35.60 2.76
CA PRO A 12 -9.57 36.35 3.95
C PRO A 12 -8.89 35.79 5.19
N ASP A 13 -8.52 36.64 6.13
CA ASP A 13 -7.90 36.23 7.38
C ASP A 13 -8.91 35.41 8.20
N GLY A 14 -8.47 34.22 8.68
CA GLY A 14 -9.29 33.32 9.47
C GLY A 14 -9.92 32.14 8.72
N GLU A 15 -9.82 32.10 7.40
CA GLU A 15 -10.30 30.98 6.61
C GLU A 15 -9.30 29.81 6.60
N ASN A 16 -9.81 28.58 6.84
CA ASN A 16 -9.00 27.37 6.81
C ASN A 16 -8.90 26.73 5.42
N PHE A 17 -9.73 27.18 4.48
CA PHE A 17 -9.76 26.70 3.10
C PHE A 17 -9.89 27.86 2.12
N CYS A 18 -9.25 27.74 0.97
CA CYS A 18 -9.37 28.74 -0.09
C CYS A 18 -10.80 28.76 -0.65
N PRO A 19 -11.51 29.89 -0.66
CA PRO A 19 -12.90 29.95 -1.16
C PRO A 19 -13.01 29.70 -2.66
N ASN A 20 -11.92 29.85 -3.40
CA ASN A 20 -11.92 29.67 -4.86
C ASN A 20 -11.59 28.25 -5.30
N CYS A 21 -10.68 27.54 -4.64
CA CYS A 21 -10.25 26.20 -5.09
C CYS A 21 -10.33 25.11 -4.01
N GLY A 22 -10.85 25.43 -2.81
CA GLY A 22 -10.99 24.48 -1.72
C GLY A 22 -9.69 23.96 -1.11
N ALA A 23 -8.53 24.49 -1.53
CA ALA A 23 -7.25 24.07 -0.96
C ALA A 23 -7.13 24.50 0.51
N PRO A 24 -6.61 23.64 1.40
CA PRO A 24 -6.39 24.01 2.80
C PRO A 24 -5.36 25.14 2.89
N VAL A 25 -5.67 26.13 3.73
CA VAL A 25 -4.80 27.28 4.02
C VAL A 25 -4.00 26.96 5.26
N THR A 26 -2.70 26.83 5.12
CA THR A 26 -1.80 26.72 6.28
C THR A 26 -1.58 28.12 6.84
N PRO A 27 -1.94 28.42 8.10
CA PRO A 27 -1.65 29.73 8.70
C PRO A 27 -0.14 30.01 8.64
N ALA A 28 0.22 31.22 8.19
CA ALA A 28 1.61 31.66 8.20
C ALA A 28 2.11 31.67 9.66
N GLY A 29 3.00 30.74 10.00
CA GLY A 29 3.57 30.59 11.35
C GLY A 29 3.16 29.31 12.11
N ALA A 30 2.26 28.48 11.59
CA ALA A 30 2.15 27.11 12.11
C ALA A 30 3.45 26.37 11.79
N PRO A 31 4.12 25.74 12.78
CA PRO A 31 5.21 24.84 12.46
C PRO A 31 4.67 23.83 11.44
N TYR A 32 5.35 23.69 10.31
CA TYR A 32 5.08 22.61 9.38
C TYR A 32 5.10 21.33 10.22
N GLN A 33 3.93 20.84 10.61
CA GLN A 33 3.82 19.45 10.97
C GLN A 33 4.24 18.74 9.69
N GLN A 34 5.50 18.32 9.66
CA GLN A 34 5.95 17.37 8.65
C GLN A 34 4.90 16.28 8.70
N ALA A 35 4.04 16.24 7.68
CA ALA A 35 3.10 15.14 7.52
C ALA A 35 3.97 13.90 7.70
N TYR A 36 3.66 13.09 8.72
CA TYR A 36 4.42 11.87 9.00
C TYR A 36 4.42 11.05 7.72
N VAL A 37 5.51 11.15 6.97
CA VAL A 37 5.73 10.34 5.79
C VAL A 37 6.02 8.96 6.34
N ASN A 38 5.04 8.07 6.24
CA ASN A 38 5.24 6.68 6.59
C ASN A 38 6.31 6.10 5.65
N PRO A 39 7.50 5.73 6.14
CA PRO A 39 8.58 5.23 5.30
C PRO A 39 8.24 3.92 4.57
N SER A 40 7.16 3.24 4.99
CA SER A 40 6.64 2.04 4.34
C SER A 40 5.56 2.34 3.28
N ASP A 41 5.27 3.60 2.98
CA ASP A 41 4.26 4.01 2.00
C ASP A 41 4.94 4.47 0.71
N HIS A 42 4.86 3.64 -0.31
CA HIS A 42 5.41 3.84 -1.64
C HIS A 42 4.37 4.38 -2.64
N THR A 43 3.16 4.70 -2.18
CA THR A 43 2.05 5.09 -3.07
C THR A 43 2.39 6.25 -4.00
N ALA A 44 3.17 7.23 -3.50
CA ALA A 44 3.58 8.39 -4.28
C ALA A 44 4.60 8.08 -5.41
N GLU A 45 5.20 6.89 -5.41
CA GLU A 45 6.16 6.46 -6.43
C GLU A 45 5.47 5.97 -7.72
N PHE A 46 4.16 5.70 -7.64
CA PHE A 46 3.38 5.12 -8.75
C PHE A 46 2.49 6.17 -9.42
N ALA A 47 2.35 6.05 -10.75
CA ALA A 47 1.47 6.93 -11.51
C ALA A 47 0.00 6.72 -11.09
N PRO A 48 -0.76 7.80 -10.83
CA PRO A 48 -2.18 7.67 -10.41
C PRO A 48 -3.05 6.88 -11.40
N GLU A 49 -2.71 6.94 -12.68
CA GLU A 49 -3.40 6.22 -13.74
C GLU A 49 -3.15 4.71 -13.67
N ASP A 50 -1.91 4.29 -13.36
CA ASP A 50 -1.52 2.90 -13.15
C ASP A 50 -2.28 2.32 -11.94
N ILE A 51 -2.30 3.06 -10.83
CA ILE A 51 -3.07 2.68 -9.63
C ILE A 51 -4.56 2.55 -9.95
N ALA A 52 -5.16 3.57 -10.61
CA ALA A 52 -6.60 3.59 -10.88
C ALA A 52 -7.05 2.41 -11.73
N ARG A 53 -6.21 1.99 -12.68
CA ARG A 53 -6.46 0.86 -13.58
C ARG A 53 -6.34 -0.49 -12.87
N ASN A 54 -5.31 -0.67 -12.06
CA ASN A 54 -4.88 -1.99 -11.58
C ASN A 54 -5.27 -2.33 -10.14
N LYS A 55 -5.71 -1.36 -9.32
CA LYS A 55 -6.00 -1.57 -7.90
C LYS A 55 -6.96 -2.72 -7.59
N ASN A 56 -7.98 -2.94 -8.42
CA ASN A 56 -8.96 -4.00 -8.19
C ASN A 56 -8.37 -5.38 -8.53
N LEU A 57 -7.58 -5.47 -9.58
CA LEU A 57 -6.89 -6.69 -9.98
C LEU A 57 -5.88 -7.10 -8.92
N GLU A 58 -5.12 -6.12 -8.41
CA GLU A 58 -4.14 -6.37 -7.36
C GLU A 58 -4.77 -6.69 -6.01
N ALA A 59 -5.95 -6.15 -5.69
CA ALA A 59 -6.68 -6.60 -4.51
C ALA A 59 -7.07 -8.09 -4.61
N LEU A 60 -7.44 -8.56 -5.81
CA LEU A 60 -7.75 -9.98 -6.05
C LEU A 60 -6.49 -10.87 -6.03
N SER A 61 -5.31 -10.33 -6.32
CA SER A 61 -4.06 -11.08 -6.30
C SER A 61 -3.73 -11.66 -4.90
N TYR A 62 -4.17 -10.99 -3.84
CA TYR A 62 -4.03 -11.49 -2.46
C TYR A 62 -4.90 -12.71 -2.15
N LEU A 63 -6.00 -12.92 -2.88
CA LEU A 63 -6.81 -14.13 -2.78
C LEU A 63 -6.25 -15.27 -3.62
N CYS A 64 -5.73 -14.93 -4.80
CA CYS A 64 -5.11 -15.90 -5.70
C CYS A 64 -4.00 -15.20 -6.51
N VAL A 65 -2.77 -15.64 -6.34
CA VAL A 65 -1.58 -15.09 -7.00
C VAL A 65 -1.70 -15.04 -8.53
N LEU A 66 -2.54 -15.91 -9.11
CA LEU A 66 -2.77 -15.94 -10.56
C LEU A 66 -3.31 -14.61 -11.10
N PHE A 67 -4.12 -13.87 -10.34
CA PHE A 67 -4.60 -12.56 -10.76
C PHE A 67 -3.46 -11.55 -10.91
N GLY A 68 -2.49 -11.54 -9.98
CA GLY A 68 -1.30 -10.69 -10.10
C GLY A 68 -0.41 -11.10 -11.28
N VAL A 69 -0.28 -12.41 -11.55
CA VAL A 69 0.46 -12.92 -12.73
C VAL A 69 -0.23 -12.51 -14.02
N ILE A 70 -1.56 -12.62 -14.09
CA ILE A 70 -2.35 -12.15 -15.25
C ILE A 70 -2.15 -10.65 -15.45
N GLY A 71 -2.20 -9.88 -14.36
CA GLY A 71 -1.94 -8.44 -14.39
C GLY A 71 -0.56 -8.14 -14.98
N LEU A 72 0.48 -8.81 -14.51
CA LEU A 72 1.85 -8.64 -15.00
C LEU A 72 2.00 -9.00 -16.50
N ILE A 73 1.28 -10.02 -16.97
CA ILE A 73 1.28 -10.40 -18.39
C ILE A 73 0.54 -9.34 -19.22
N SER A 74 -0.57 -8.81 -18.70
CA SER A 74 -1.40 -7.82 -19.40
C SER A 74 -0.73 -6.45 -19.47
N GLU A 75 -0.06 -6.04 -18.39
CA GLU A 75 0.62 -4.75 -18.27
C GLU A 75 2.03 -4.93 -17.66
N PRO A 76 2.98 -5.42 -18.47
CA PRO A 76 4.33 -5.75 -17.97
C PRO A 76 5.12 -4.54 -17.48
N ASP A 77 4.75 -3.34 -17.89
CA ASP A 77 5.40 -2.09 -17.47
C ASP A 77 4.80 -1.47 -16.21
N SER A 78 3.70 -2.01 -15.70
CA SER A 78 3.07 -1.51 -14.48
C SER A 78 3.95 -1.77 -13.26
N LYS A 79 4.39 -0.69 -12.64
CA LYS A 79 5.17 -0.74 -11.39
C LYS A 79 4.28 -1.09 -10.21
N PHE A 80 3.02 -0.65 -10.22
CA PHE A 80 2.05 -0.93 -9.17
C PHE A 80 1.73 -2.43 -9.07
N ILE A 81 1.54 -3.10 -10.20
CA ILE A 81 1.34 -4.56 -10.26
C ILE A 81 2.57 -5.29 -9.71
N ARG A 82 3.77 -4.93 -10.16
CA ARG A 82 5.01 -5.56 -9.69
C ARG A 82 5.19 -5.43 -8.18
N TYR A 83 4.88 -4.27 -7.63
CA TYR A 83 4.96 -4.01 -6.19
C TYR A 83 4.03 -4.95 -5.40
N HIS A 84 2.75 -4.99 -5.75
CA HIS A 84 1.76 -5.83 -5.05
C HIS A 84 2.02 -7.31 -5.27
N LEU A 85 2.37 -7.73 -6.49
CA LEU A 85 2.73 -9.12 -6.79
C LEU A 85 3.94 -9.57 -5.96
N ASN A 86 4.96 -8.71 -5.78
CA ASN A 86 6.07 -9.00 -4.88
C ASN A 86 5.58 -9.29 -3.46
N GLN A 87 4.71 -8.47 -2.90
CA GLN A 87 4.16 -8.69 -1.56
C GLN A 87 3.34 -9.96 -1.46
N VAL A 88 2.53 -10.25 -2.48
CA VAL A 88 1.76 -11.49 -2.57
C VAL A 88 2.68 -12.71 -2.60
N MET A 89 3.73 -12.70 -3.40
CA MET A 89 4.69 -13.83 -3.47
C MET A 89 5.36 -14.07 -2.11
N VAL A 90 5.85 -13.02 -1.46
CA VAL A 90 6.48 -13.13 -0.12
C VAL A 90 5.48 -13.67 0.90
N LEU A 91 4.21 -13.20 0.86
CA LEU A 91 3.15 -13.67 1.72
C LEU A 91 2.84 -15.17 1.53
N TYR A 92 2.78 -15.65 0.29
CA TYR A 92 2.56 -17.07 0.00
C TYR A 92 3.75 -17.95 0.44
N VAL A 93 4.99 -17.46 0.27
CA VAL A 93 6.18 -18.14 0.81
C VAL A 93 6.11 -18.20 2.34
N PHE A 94 5.76 -17.12 3.00
CA PHE A 94 5.56 -17.09 4.45
C PHE A 94 4.48 -18.09 4.89
N ALA A 95 3.35 -18.13 4.23
CA ALA A 95 2.26 -19.09 4.52
C ALA A 95 2.72 -20.54 4.34
N LEU A 96 3.50 -20.82 3.29
CA LEU A 96 4.06 -22.15 3.05
C LEU A 96 5.01 -22.58 4.19
N LEU A 97 5.90 -21.67 4.62
CA LEU A 97 6.81 -21.95 5.73
C LEU A 97 6.06 -22.24 7.03
N CYS A 98 5.00 -21.47 7.32
CA CYS A 98 4.14 -21.73 8.48
C CYS A 98 3.42 -23.08 8.39
N SER A 99 2.97 -23.47 7.19
CA SER A 99 2.33 -24.77 6.96
C SER A 99 3.30 -25.93 7.15
N VAL A 100 4.54 -25.78 6.67
CA VAL A 100 5.62 -26.78 6.88
C VAL A 100 5.96 -26.89 8.37
N ALA A 101 6.00 -25.78 9.10
CA ALA A 101 6.26 -25.80 10.54
C ALA A 101 5.23 -26.65 11.31
N CYS A 102 3.97 -26.71 10.85
CA CYS A 102 2.91 -27.52 11.47
C CYS A 102 3.20 -29.03 11.45
N ILE A 103 4.18 -29.52 10.69
CA ILE A 103 4.60 -30.92 10.68
C ILE A 103 5.24 -31.32 12.02
N ILE A 104 5.86 -30.36 12.74
CA ILE A 104 6.48 -30.58 14.03
C ILE A 104 5.39 -30.59 15.11
N PRO A 105 5.15 -31.69 15.84
CA PRO A 105 4.09 -31.74 16.84
C PRO A 105 4.38 -30.76 17.99
N ILE A 106 3.30 -30.23 18.59
CA ILE A 106 3.26 -29.30 19.71
C ILE A 106 3.85 -27.94 19.36
N LEU A 107 5.16 -27.82 19.23
CA LEU A 107 5.84 -26.53 18.97
C LEU A 107 5.46 -25.96 17.59
N GLY A 108 5.46 -26.82 16.58
CA GLY A 108 5.09 -26.42 15.21
C GLY A 108 3.61 -26.05 15.07
N TRP A 109 2.74 -26.69 15.83
CA TRP A 109 1.30 -26.34 15.83
C TRP A 109 1.06 -24.95 16.42
N ILE A 110 1.80 -24.59 17.48
CA ILE A 110 1.69 -23.27 18.08
C ILE A 110 2.25 -22.19 17.12
N VAL A 111 3.48 -22.37 16.66
CA VAL A 111 4.14 -21.39 15.78
C VAL A 111 3.45 -21.30 14.43
N GLY A 112 3.14 -22.45 13.81
CA GLY A 112 2.45 -22.51 12.52
C GLY A 112 1.02 -21.98 12.62
N GLY A 113 0.29 -22.29 13.68
CA GLY A 113 -1.06 -21.76 13.91
C GLY A 113 -1.08 -20.22 14.04
N ILE A 114 -0.15 -19.65 14.81
CA ILE A 114 0.01 -18.19 14.89
C ILE A 114 0.34 -17.61 13.51
N GLY A 115 1.28 -18.23 12.77
CA GLY A 115 1.67 -17.79 11.44
C GLY A 115 0.52 -17.83 10.43
N ILE A 116 -0.34 -18.85 10.49
CA ILE A 116 -1.54 -18.93 9.64
C ILE A 116 -2.52 -17.79 9.95
N ILE A 117 -2.77 -17.49 11.22
CA ILE A 117 -3.62 -16.38 11.64
C ILE A 117 -3.04 -15.05 11.11
N MET A 118 -1.73 -14.83 11.27
CA MET A 118 -1.05 -13.65 10.72
C MET A 118 -1.20 -13.56 9.20
N THR A 119 -1.08 -14.69 8.49
CA THR A 119 -1.28 -14.74 7.04
C THR A 119 -2.67 -14.23 6.64
N VAL A 120 -3.73 -14.69 7.33
CA VAL A 120 -5.11 -14.23 7.07
C VAL A 120 -5.23 -12.72 7.30
N VAL A 121 -4.66 -12.21 8.38
CA VAL A 121 -4.65 -10.75 8.67
C VAL A 121 -3.92 -9.99 7.55
N PHE A 122 -2.78 -10.47 7.09
CA PHE A 122 -2.01 -9.82 6.02
C PHE A 122 -2.73 -9.88 4.67
N ILE A 123 -3.45 -10.97 4.35
CA ILE A 123 -4.32 -11.04 3.17
C ILE A 123 -5.38 -9.93 3.22
N ILE A 124 -6.10 -9.83 4.34
CA ILE A 124 -7.15 -8.80 4.51
C ILE A 124 -6.54 -7.39 4.38
N MET A 125 -5.41 -7.13 5.03
CA MET A 125 -4.71 -5.84 4.93
C MET A 125 -4.28 -5.54 3.50
N GLY A 126 -3.73 -6.53 2.79
CA GLY A 126 -3.31 -6.41 1.39
C GLY A 126 -4.48 -6.06 0.48
N ILE A 127 -5.59 -6.79 0.58
CA ILE A 127 -6.82 -6.54 -0.19
C ILE A 127 -7.32 -5.11 0.04
N VAL A 128 -7.42 -4.68 1.30
CA VAL A 128 -7.94 -3.34 1.65
C VAL A 128 -7.01 -2.24 1.14
N ARG A 129 -5.69 -2.41 1.29
CA ARG A 129 -4.70 -1.42 0.83
C ARG A 129 -4.67 -1.32 -0.69
N ALA A 130 -4.52 -2.46 -1.38
CA ALA A 130 -4.52 -2.50 -2.85
C ALA A 130 -5.82 -1.95 -3.43
N GLY A 131 -6.99 -2.33 -2.89
CA GLY A 131 -8.29 -1.83 -3.34
C GLY A 131 -8.49 -0.32 -3.13
N LYS A 132 -7.81 0.27 -2.14
CA LYS A 132 -7.73 1.73 -1.95
C LYS A 132 -6.68 2.40 -2.84
N GLY A 133 -5.89 1.64 -3.59
CA GLY A 133 -4.78 2.14 -4.39
C GLY A 133 -3.55 2.54 -3.55
N LEU A 134 -3.40 1.97 -2.37
CA LEU A 134 -2.29 2.25 -1.47
C LEU A 134 -1.20 1.19 -1.62
N ALA A 135 0.03 1.62 -1.87
CA ALA A 135 1.22 0.78 -1.92
C ALA A 135 1.99 0.87 -0.59
N VAL A 136 1.44 0.27 0.45
CA VAL A 136 2.04 0.25 1.80
C VAL A 136 2.54 -1.14 2.11
N GLU A 137 3.79 -1.25 2.55
CA GLU A 137 4.43 -2.53 2.91
C GLU A 137 3.64 -3.29 3.97
N LEU A 138 3.53 -4.62 3.79
CA LEU A 138 2.99 -5.48 4.84
C LEU A 138 3.95 -5.54 6.04
N PRO A 139 3.43 -5.51 7.27
CA PRO A 139 4.28 -5.59 8.46
C PRO A 139 5.14 -6.85 8.44
N LEU A 140 6.38 -6.74 8.87
CA LEU A 140 7.39 -7.80 8.97
C LEU A 140 7.90 -8.35 7.63
N ILE A 141 7.02 -8.59 6.66
CA ILE A 141 7.36 -9.32 5.42
C ILE A 141 7.46 -8.41 4.19
N GLY A 142 6.79 -7.24 4.19
CA GLY A 142 6.68 -6.36 3.01
C GLY A 142 8.00 -5.74 2.54
N LYS A 143 9.01 -5.70 3.40
CA LYS A 143 10.35 -5.18 3.08
C LYS A 143 11.21 -6.12 2.21
N TYR A 144 10.80 -7.37 2.04
CA TYR A 144 11.55 -8.33 1.21
C TYR A 144 11.18 -8.15 -0.25
N ILE A 145 12.19 -7.88 -1.08
CA ILE A 145 12.05 -7.64 -2.52
C ILE A 145 12.47 -8.89 -3.27
N VAL A 146 11.52 -9.50 -3.98
CA VAL A 146 11.75 -10.61 -4.92
C VAL A 146 11.63 -10.10 -6.36
N LEU A 147 10.63 -9.22 -6.61
CA LEU A 147 10.42 -8.56 -7.89
C LEU A 147 10.77 -7.07 -7.76
N HIS A 148 11.67 -6.59 -8.62
CA HIS A 148 12.01 -5.17 -8.67
C HIS A 148 10.97 -4.41 -9.49
N TRP A 149 10.50 -3.28 -8.97
CA TRP A 149 9.54 -2.38 -9.64
C TRP A 149 10.15 -1.05 -10.09
N ASN A 150 11.48 -0.89 -9.93
CA ASN A 150 12.22 0.32 -10.32
C ASN A 150 12.34 0.45 -11.84
#